data_2135e65c476e342a905326239ea09060
#
_entry.id   2135e65c476e342a905326239ea09060
#
_cell.length_a   1.000
_cell.length_b   1.000
_cell.length_c   1.000
_cell.angle_alpha   90.00
_cell.angle_beta   90.00
_cell.angle_gamma   90.00
#
_symmetry.space_group_name_H-M   'P 1'
#
loop_
_entity.id
_entity.type
_entity.pdbx_description
1 polymer ?
#
loop_
_entity_poly.entity_id
_entity_poly.type
_entity_poly.pdbx_seq_one_letter_code
_entity_poly.pdbx_strand_id
1 'polypeptide(L)'
;MFDMLTGRLDGIFKKLRSRGKLHPKQVDAALTDMRTALLEADVAAEVADDLLDRVRERALSEEVMKSLTPAQQVIKVVRDELQATMGGTQVPFTLPSSRPAVVIMAGVQGSGKTTACAMIALHLKSKGKRPLLVAADLWRPAAVEQLVTLGGEIGVDVVSDGKDAVKVARNGVKHAAREAHDVVIVDTAGRLHVDEDMMREARRVKDAIKPHLVVMACDAMTGQDAIIQARAFMRDVD
;
A
#
# COMPACT_ATOMS: atom_id res chain seq x y z
N MET A 1 -4.69 -10.07 -14.95
CA MET A 1 -3.93 -10.76 -13.87
C MET A 1 -4.87 -11.46 -12.89
N PHE A 2 -5.76 -10.75 -12.21
CA PHE A 2 -6.68 -11.36 -11.22
C PHE A 2 -7.62 -12.42 -11.78
N ASP A 3 -8.16 -12.24 -13.00
CA ASP A 3 -9.06 -13.23 -13.61
C ASP A 3 -8.35 -14.57 -13.86
N MET A 4 -7.06 -14.55 -14.23
CA MET A 4 -6.26 -15.75 -14.44
C MET A 4 -6.02 -16.47 -13.10
N LEU A 5 -5.65 -15.75 -12.05
CA LEU A 5 -5.46 -16.30 -10.70
C LEU A 5 -6.77 -16.89 -10.18
N THR A 6 -7.88 -16.14 -10.27
CA THR A 6 -9.22 -16.60 -9.88
C THR A 6 -9.59 -17.89 -10.59
N GLY A 7 -9.44 -17.94 -11.92
CA GLY A 7 -9.77 -19.14 -12.71
C GLY A 7 -8.93 -20.36 -12.32
N ARG A 8 -7.64 -20.19 -12.00
CA ARG A 8 -6.78 -21.28 -11.51
C ARG A 8 -7.17 -21.76 -10.13
N LEU A 9 -7.42 -20.84 -9.18
CA LEU A 9 -7.87 -21.19 -7.84
C LEU A 9 -9.22 -21.91 -7.87
N ASP A 10 -10.17 -21.45 -8.70
CA ASP A 10 -11.47 -22.11 -8.89
C ASP A 10 -11.31 -23.53 -9.45
N GLY A 11 -10.39 -23.74 -10.38
CA GLY A 11 -10.04 -25.08 -10.89
C GLY A 11 -9.53 -26.02 -9.80
N ILE A 12 -8.64 -25.53 -8.94
CA ILE A 12 -8.09 -26.27 -7.80
C ILE A 12 -9.22 -26.58 -6.79
N PHE A 13 -10.04 -25.60 -6.44
CA PHE A 13 -11.16 -25.79 -5.53
C PHE A 13 -12.22 -26.75 -6.07
N LYS A 14 -12.47 -26.74 -7.37
CA LYS A 14 -13.37 -27.70 -8.02
C LYS A 14 -12.85 -29.14 -7.90
N LYS A 15 -11.53 -29.35 -8.12
CA LYS A 15 -10.88 -30.64 -7.92
C LYS A 15 -10.97 -31.11 -6.45
N LEU A 16 -10.81 -30.21 -5.48
CA LEU A 16 -10.95 -30.56 -4.06
C LEU A 16 -12.40 -30.95 -3.72
N ARG A 17 -13.38 -30.16 -4.19
CA ARG A 17 -14.82 -30.44 -3.94
C ARG A 17 -15.32 -31.74 -4.55
N SER A 18 -14.77 -32.19 -5.66
CA SER A 18 -15.17 -33.45 -6.30
C SER A 18 -14.77 -34.68 -5.52
N ARG A 19 -13.98 -34.55 -4.45
CA ARG A 19 -13.48 -35.64 -3.62
C ARG A 19 -14.26 -35.72 -2.31
N GLY A 20 -14.87 -36.87 -2.02
CA GLY A 20 -15.69 -37.03 -0.81
C GLY A 20 -14.87 -37.00 0.49
N LYS A 21 -13.73 -37.72 0.52
CA LYS A 21 -12.76 -37.69 1.62
C LYS A 21 -11.46 -37.05 1.15
N LEU A 22 -10.88 -36.23 1.99
CA LEU A 22 -9.55 -35.66 1.73
C LEU A 22 -8.48 -36.40 2.53
N HIS A 23 -7.35 -36.65 1.87
CA HIS A 23 -6.14 -37.15 2.50
C HIS A 23 -5.05 -36.07 2.51
N PRO A 24 -4.13 -36.07 3.48
CA PRO A 24 -3.05 -35.06 3.56
C PRO A 24 -2.31 -34.84 2.25
N LYS A 25 -1.95 -35.92 1.53
CA LYS A 25 -1.29 -35.84 0.22
C LYS A 25 -2.08 -35.05 -0.83
N GLN A 26 -3.40 -35.03 -0.74
CA GLN A 26 -4.25 -34.31 -1.69
C GLN A 26 -4.34 -32.84 -1.35
N VAL A 27 -4.29 -32.51 -0.06
CA VAL A 27 -4.14 -31.13 0.41
C VAL A 27 -2.79 -30.57 -0.03
N ASP A 28 -1.69 -31.31 0.22
CA ASP A 28 -0.34 -30.90 -0.19
C ASP A 28 -0.24 -30.69 -1.71
N ALA A 29 -0.83 -31.57 -2.53
CA ALA A 29 -0.87 -31.40 -3.98
C ALA A 29 -1.65 -30.12 -4.39
N ALA A 30 -2.78 -29.83 -3.74
CA ALA A 30 -3.55 -28.62 -4.01
C ALA A 30 -2.77 -27.35 -3.61
N LEU A 31 -2.03 -27.39 -2.50
CA LEU A 31 -1.18 -26.28 -2.06
C LEU A 31 -0.02 -26.03 -3.04
N THR A 32 0.57 -27.11 -3.61
CA THR A 32 1.58 -26.99 -4.67
C THR A 32 1.01 -26.32 -5.92
N ASP A 33 -0.19 -26.71 -6.36
CA ASP A 33 -0.87 -26.07 -7.48
C ASP A 33 -1.18 -24.59 -7.18
N MET A 34 -1.62 -24.26 -5.93
CA MET A 34 -1.86 -22.88 -5.48
C MET A 34 -0.59 -22.05 -5.47
N ARG A 35 0.53 -22.60 -5.00
CA ARG A 35 1.84 -21.95 -5.03
C ARG A 35 2.21 -21.52 -6.44
N THR A 36 2.09 -22.43 -7.38
CA THR A 36 2.37 -22.16 -8.79
C THR A 36 1.47 -21.02 -9.31
N ALA A 37 0.17 -21.06 -9.00
CA ALA A 37 -0.77 -20.04 -9.44
C ALA A 37 -0.46 -18.65 -8.85
N LEU A 38 -0.03 -18.58 -7.58
CA LEU A 38 0.35 -17.34 -6.91
C LEU A 38 1.64 -16.75 -7.52
N LEU A 39 2.66 -17.59 -7.77
CA LEU A 39 3.91 -17.14 -8.40
C LEU A 39 3.69 -16.65 -9.85
N GLU A 40 2.85 -17.33 -10.62
CA GLU A 40 2.49 -16.89 -11.97
C GLU A 40 1.65 -15.60 -11.99
N ALA A 41 0.99 -15.26 -10.87
CA ALA A 41 0.32 -14.00 -10.64
C ALA A 41 1.25 -12.93 -10.02
N ASP A 42 2.58 -13.13 -10.07
CA ASP A 42 3.61 -12.22 -9.56
C ASP A 42 3.52 -11.93 -8.05
N VAL A 43 2.98 -12.86 -7.27
CA VAL A 43 3.06 -12.81 -5.81
C VAL A 43 4.47 -13.16 -5.37
N ALA A 44 5.07 -12.38 -4.46
CA ALA A 44 6.38 -12.65 -3.93
C ALA A 44 6.44 -14.06 -3.29
N ALA A 45 7.50 -14.82 -3.60
CA ALA A 45 7.62 -16.22 -3.19
C ALA A 45 7.51 -16.38 -1.66
N GLU A 46 8.16 -15.52 -0.89
CA GLU A 46 8.10 -15.54 0.58
C GLU A 46 6.66 -15.33 1.13
N VAL A 47 5.86 -14.48 0.48
CA VAL A 47 4.46 -14.24 0.87
C VAL A 47 3.59 -15.43 0.51
N ALA A 48 3.80 -16.01 -0.67
CA ALA A 48 3.10 -17.22 -1.10
C ALA A 48 3.41 -18.40 -0.18
N ASP A 49 4.69 -18.60 0.17
CA ASP A 49 5.13 -19.70 1.02
C ASP A 49 4.58 -19.54 2.45
N ASP A 50 4.71 -18.36 3.07
CA ASP A 50 4.17 -18.07 4.39
C ASP A 50 2.64 -18.25 4.47
N LEU A 51 1.91 -17.77 3.46
CA LEU A 51 0.47 -18.01 3.34
C LEU A 51 0.13 -19.49 3.30
N LEU A 52 0.82 -20.25 2.44
CA LEU A 52 0.52 -21.67 2.22
C LEU A 52 0.92 -22.55 3.39
N ASP A 53 1.96 -22.19 4.13
CA ASP A 53 2.34 -22.87 5.38
C ASP A 53 1.26 -22.72 6.43
N ARG A 54 0.70 -21.52 6.62
CA ARG A 54 -0.44 -21.31 7.54
C ARG A 54 -1.69 -22.05 7.07
N VAL A 55 -1.98 -22.03 5.77
CA VAL A 55 -3.08 -22.80 5.18
C VAL A 55 -2.88 -24.28 5.44
N ARG A 56 -1.68 -24.82 5.24
CA ARG A 56 -1.35 -26.23 5.44
C ARG A 56 -1.59 -26.66 6.87
N GLU A 57 -1.05 -25.91 7.84
CA GLU A 57 -1.20 -26.20 9.28
C GLU A 57 -2.69 -26.32 9.66
N ARG A 58 -3.50 -25.34 9.26
CA ARG A 58 -4.94 -25.31 9.58
C ARG A 58 -5.74 -26.36 8.80
N ALA A 59 -5.42 -26.57 7.51
CA ALA A 59 -6.13 -27.52 6.66
C ALA A 59 -5.90 -28.99 7.06
N LEU A 60 -4.73 -29.30 7.63
CA LEU A 60 -4.40 -30.63 8.15
C LEU A 60 -4.78 -30.87 9.59
N SER A 61 -5.43 -29.89 10.27
CA SER A 61 -5.93 -30.09 11.63
C SER A 61 -6.96 -31.20 11.70
N GLU A 62 -7.04 -31.87 12.86
CA GLU A 62 -8.03 -32.94 13.09
C GLU A 62 -9.47 -32.49 12.87
N GLU A 63 -9.79 -31.25 13.27
CA GLU A 63 -11.10 -30.63 13.10
C GLU A 63 -11.51 -30.59 11.62
N VAL A 64 -10.62 -30.13 10.76
CA VAL A 64 -10.87 -30.02 9.31
C VAL A 64 -10.92 -31.40 8.66
N MET A 65 -9.95 -32.26 8.93
CA MET A 65 -9.81 -33.56 8.28
C MET A 65 -10.92 -34.56 8.68
N LYS A 66 -11.46 -34.46 9.89
CA LYS A 66 -12.57 -35.29 10.39
C LYS A 66 -13.95 -34.69 10.13
N SER A 67 -14.05 -33.49 9.55
CA SER A 67 -15.33 -32.84 9.27
C SER A 67 -16.14 -33.59 8.20
N LEU A 68 -17.45 -33.37 8.18
CA LEU A 68 -18.34 -33.94 7.13
C LEU A 68 -18.09 -33.33 5.75
N THR A 69 -17.47 -32.14 5.69
CA THR A 69 -17.19 -31.38 4.46
C THR A 69 -15.75 -30.90 4.42
N PRO A 70 -14.72 -31.79 4.43
CA PRO A 70 -13.31 -31.37 4.56
C PRO A 70 -12.87 -30.42 3.45
N ALA A 71 -13.29 -30.68 2.20
CA ALA A 71 -12.95 -29.81 1.07
C ALA A 71 -13.48 -28.38 1.24
N GLN A 72 -14.69 -28.20 1.75
CA GLN A 72 -15.26 -26.87 2.01
C GLN A 72 -14.52 -26.17 3.16
N GLN A 73 -14.11 -26.93 4.18
CA GLN A 73 -13.33 -26.37 5.29
C GLN A 73 -11.94 -25.91 4.82
N VAL A 74 -11.25 -26.70 3.98
CA VAL A 74 -9.97 -26.29 3.38
C VAL A 74 -10.12 -25.00 2.55
N ILE A 75 -11.16 -24.90 1.72
CA ILE A 75 -11.43 -23.68 0.92
C ILE A 75 -11.70 -22.48 1.86
N LYS A 76 -12.44 -22.69 2.95
CA LYS A 76 -12.67 -21.65 3.95
C LYS A 76 -11.36 -21.20 4.60
N VAL A 77 -10.48 -22.15 4.97
CA VAL A 77 -9.16 -21.86 5.54
C VAL A 77 -8.34 -21.01 4.54
N VAL A 78 -8.28 -21.38 3.26
CA VAL A 78 -7.56 -20.60 2.24
C VAL A 78 -8.10 -19.18 2.15
N ARG A 79 -9.43 -19.01 2.11
CA ARG A 79 -10.04 -17.69 2.07
C ARG A 79 -9.69 -16.85 3.30
N ASP A 80 -9.79 -17.45 4.48
CA ASP A 80 -9.56 -16.76 5.74
C ASP A 80 -8.08 -16.34 5.88
N GLU A 81 -7.13 -17.19 5.42
CA GLU A 81 -5.71 -16.85 5.40
C GLU A 81 -5.36 -15.80 4.33
N LEU A 82 -5.97 -15.84 3.15
CA LEU A 82 -5.83 -14.77 2.16
C LEU A 82 -6.32 -13.42 2.74
N GLN A 83 -7.47 -13.41 3.39
CA GLN A 83 -7.99 -12.21 4.04
C GLN A 83 -7.06 -11.70 5.14
N ALA A 84 -6.50 -12.59 5.95
CA ALA A 84 -5.53 -12.24 6.99
C ALA A 84 -4.24 -11.66 6.40
N THR A 85 -3.72 -12.26 5.32
CA THR A 85 -2.55 -11.76 4.58
C THR A 85 -2.77 -10.36 4.01
N MET A 86 -3.99 -10.03 3.59
CA MET A 86 -4.37 -8.70 3.14
C MET A 86 -4.62 -7.69 4.28
N GLY A 87 -4.33 -8.05 5.53
CA GLY A 87 -4.43 -7.19 6.70
C GLY A 87 -5.71 -7.33 7.52
N GLY A 88 -6.67 -8.17 7.09
CA GLY A 88 -7.89 -8.52 7.83
C GLY A 88 -8.90 -7.39 8.00
N THR A 89 -8.51 -6.28 8.61
CA THR A 89 -9.37 -5.13 8.89
C THR A 89 -8.78 -3.84 8.34
N GLN A 90 -9.65 -2.92 7.95
CA GLN A 90 -9.20 -1.59 7.52
C GLN A 90 -8.55 -0.82 8.67
N VAL A 91 -7.32 -0.35 8.47
CA VAL A 91 -6.70 0.62 9.36
C VAL A 91 -7.22 2.00 9.00
N PRO A 92 -7.89 2.72 9.92
CA PRO A 92 -8.43 4.04 9.61
C PRO A 92 -7.30 5.05 9.40
N PHE A 93 -7.45 5.93 8.41
CA PHE A 93 -6.58 7.08 8.22
C PHE A 93 -6.88 8.12 9.29
N THR A 94 -6.13 8.07 10.39
CA THR A 94 -6.30 8.98 11.53
C THR A 94 -5.16 9.99 11.59
N LEU A 95 -5.53 11.26 11.70
CA LEU A 95 -4.58 12.33 11.92
C LEU A 95 -4.47 12.64 13.43
N PRO A 96 -3.28 13.02 13.93
CA PRO A 96 -3.12 13.45 15.29
C PRO A 96 -3.91 14.76 15.57
N SER A 97 -4.13 15.05 16.84
CA SER A 97 -4.80 16.30 17.25
C SER A 97 -3.93 17.55 17.10
N SER A 98 -2.60 17.39 16.92
CA SER A 98 -1.66 18.49 16.66
C SER A 98 -1.97 19.19 15.33
N ARG A 99 -1.85 20.51 15.29
CA ARG A 99 -2.11 21.32 14.10
C ARG A 99 -0.90 22.17 13.72
N PRO A 100 -0.49 22.17 12.46
CA PRO A 100 -0.97 21.28 11.42
C PRO A 100 -0.48 19.83 11.62
N ALA A 101 -1.32 18.83 11.32
CA ALA A 101 -0.84 17.47 11.13
C ALA A 101 0.00 17.43 9.85
N VAL A 102 1.15 16.77 9.86
CA VAL A 102 2.06 16.71 8.71
C VAL A 102 2.10 15.29 8.17
N VAL A 103 1.77 15.14 6.89
CA VAL A 103 1.74 13.87 6.15
C VAL A 103 2.73 13.96 5.00
N ILE A 104 3.58 12.96 4.85
CA ILE A 104 4.44 12.77 3.68
C ILE A 104 3.86 11.66 2.80
N MET A 105 3.83 11.92 1.48
CA MET A 105 3.57 10.88 0.48
C MET A 105 4.88 10.34 -0.05
N ALA A 106 5.10 9.05 0.09
CA ALA A 106 6.29 8.33 -0.38
C ALA A 106 5.92 7.30 -1.47
N GLY A 107 6.89 6.84 -2.25
CA GLY A 107 6.68 5.84 -3.29
C GLY A 107 7.47 6.13 -4.56
N VAL A 108 7.54 5.14 -5.47
CA VAL A 108 8.27 5.27 -6.73
C VAL A 108 7.53 6.13 -7.75
N GLN A 109 8.19 6.46 -8.86
CA GLN A 109 7.57 7.19 -9.96
C GLN A 109 6.41 6.37 -10.56
N GLY A 110 5.31 7.04 -10.89
CA GLY A 110 4.13 6.38 -11.47
C GLY A 110 3.22 5.69 -10.45
N SER A 111 3.59 5.58 -9.16
CA SER A 111 2.75 4.95 -8.14
C SER A 111 1.50 5.74 -7.73
N GLY A 112 1.28 6.93 -8.30
CA GLY A 112 0.08 7.73 -8.04
C GLY A 112 0.16 8.68 -6.86
N LYS A 113 1.36 9.00 -6.32
CA LYS A 113 1.56 9.91 -5.18
C LYS A 113 0.82 11.24 -5.31
N THR A 114 1.10 11.98 -6.38
CA THR A 114 0.51 13.30 -6.64
C THR A 114 -1.02 13.25 -6.68
N THR A 115 -1.58 12.24 -7.36
CA THR A 115 -3.03 12.00 -7.38
C THR A 115 -3.57 11.65 -6.00
N ALA A 116 -2.87 10.78 -5.26
CA ALA A 116 -3.26 10.40 -3.90
C ALA A 116 -3.22 11.59 -2.93
N CYS A 117 -2.25 12.50 -3.07
CA CYS A 117 -2.23 13.76 -2.30
C CYS A 117 -3.53 14.56 -2.49
N ALA A 118 -3.95 14.76 -3.74
CA ALA A 118 -5.17 15.50 -4.05
C ALA A 118 -6.43 14.76 -3.55
N MET A 119 -6.50 13.43 -3.71
CA MET A 119 -7.63 12.61 -3.22
C MET A 119 -7.75 12.65 -1.70
N ILE A 120 -6.64 12.54 -0.96
CA ILE A 120 -6.63 12.64 0.51
C ILE A 120 -7.03 14.05 0.93
N ALA A 121 -6.51 15.09 0.26
CA ALA A 121 -6.88 16.47 0.54
C ALA A 121 -8.39 16.71 0.34
N LEU A 122 -8.95 16.24 -0.77
CA LEU A 122 -10.39 16.33 -1.05
C LEU A 122 -11.23 15.61 0.01
N HIS A 123 -10.82 14.39 0.40
CA HIS A 123 -11.47 13.63 1.45
C HIS A 123 -11.44 14.35 2.81
N LEU A 124 -10.30 14.93 3.18
CA LEU A 124 -10.19 15.70 4.42
C LEU A 124 -11.01 16.99 4.38
N LYS A 125 -11.02 17.69 3.23
CA LYS A 125 -11.85 18.87 3.00
C LYS A 125 -13.34 18.53 3.14
N SER A 126 -13.80 17.41 2.60
CA SER A 126 -15.21 16.97 2.75
C SER A 126 -15.59 16.67 4.20
N LYS A 127 -14.60 16.41 5.07
CA LYS A 127 -14.78 16.25 6.52
C LYS A 127 -14.60 17.56 7.30
N GLY A 128 -14.61 18.71 6.62
CA GLY A 128 -14.51 20.04 7.23
C GLY A 128 -13.10 20.43 7.70
N LYS A 129 -12.04 19.70 7.25
CA LYS A 129 -10.65 20.08 7.48
C LYS A 129 -10.17 21.10 6.45
N ARG A 130 -9.13 21.86 6.79
CA ARG A 130 -8.43 22.78 5.90
C ARG A 130 -7.07 22.18 5.53
N PRO A 131 -6.99 21.34 4.47
CA PRO A 131 -5.73 20.79 3.99
C PRO A 131 -4.91 21.83 3.23
N LEU A 132 -3.58 21.66 3.24
CA LEU A 132 -2.61 22.34 2.39
C LEU A 132 -1.81 21.28 1.64
N LEU A 133 -1.64 21.45 0.34
CA LEU A 133 -0.76 20.64 -0.49
C LEU A 133 0.61 21.31 -0.63
N VAL A 134 1.68 20.51 -0.65
CA VAL A 134 3.04 20.99 -0.83
C VAL A 134 3.73 20.20 -1.93
N ALA A 135 4.12 20.87 -3.01
CA ALA A 135 4.77 20.29 -4.17
C ALA A 135 6.29 20.20 -3.96
N ALA A 136 6.76 19.13 -3.32
CA ALA A 136 8.19 18.89 -3.10
C ALA A 136 8.82 17.92 -4.11
N ASP A 137 8.07 17.42 -5.14
CA ASP A 137 8.64 16.72 -6.29
C ASP A 137 9.22 17.71 -7.31
N LEU A 138 10.43 18.16 -7.05
CA LEU A 138 11.14 19.13 -7.91
C LEU A 138 11.96 18.48 -9.04
N TRP A 139 12.05 17.15 -9.07
CA TRP A 139 12.72 16.42 -10.14
C TRP A 139 11.95 16.46 -11.46
N ARG A 140 10.63 16.54 -11.36
CA ARG A 140 9.73 16.58 -12.49
C ARG A 140 8.94 17.90 -12.47
N PRO A 141 9.30 18.90 -13.29
CA PRO A 141 8.55 20.16 -13.36
C PRO A 141 7.04 19.95 -13.58
N ALA A 142 6.66 18.99 -14.41
CA ALA A 142 5.28 18.62 -14.66
C ALA A 142 4.54 18.09 -13.41
N ALA A 143 5.24 17.53 -12.41
CA ALA A 143 4.60 17.06 -11.17
C ALA A 143 4.14 18.25 -10.30
N VAL A 144 4.94 19.32 -10.24
CA VAL A 144 4.57 20.55 -9.53
C VAL A 144 3.33 21.16 -10.19
N GLU A 145 3.35 21.33 -11.53
CA GLU A 145 2.21 21.85 -12.28
C GLU A 145 0.95 20.97 -12.11
N GLN A 146 1.14 19.67 -12.13
CA GLN A 146 0.05 18.70 -11.92
C GLN A 146 -0.59 18.88 -10.54
N LEU A 147 0.20 19.00 -9.46
CA LEU A 147 -0.34 19.18 -8.12
C LEU A 147 -1.05 20.53 -7.96
N VAL A 148 -0.50 21.59 -8.58
CA VAL A 148 -1.14 22.92 -8.59
C VAL A 148 -2.48 22.88 -9.32
N THR A 149 -2.55 22.21 -10.47
CA THR A 149 -3.80 22.03 -11.22
C THR A 149 -4.83 21.27 -10.41
N LEU A 150 -4.46 20.12 -9.86
CA LEU A 150 -5.34 19.30 -9.04
C LEU A 150 -5.80 20.05 -7.77
N GLY A 151 -4.91 20.81 -7.12
CA GLY A 151 -5.26 21.66 -5.99
C GLY A 151 -6.30 22.69 -6.37
N GLY A 152 -6.14 23.37 -7.52
CA GLY A 152 -7.10 24.32 -8.05
C GLY A 152 -8.47 23.72 -8.35
N GLU A 153 -8.50 22.53 -8.97
CA GLU A 153 -9.75 21.81 -9.28
C GLU A 153 -10.56 21.45 -8.03
N ILE A 154 -9.87 21.06 -6.95
CA ILE A 154 -10.54 20.69 -5.68
C ILE A 154 -10.65 21.87 -4.70
N GLY A 155 -10.13 23.06 -5.09
CA GLY A 155 -10.14 24.27 -4.25
C GLY A 155 -9.35 24.10 -2.95
N VAL A 156 -8.12 23.56 -3.06
CA VAL A 156 -7.16 23.40 -1.96
C VAL A 156 -5.88 24.14 -2.31
N ASP A 157 -5.36 24.90 -1.34
CA ASP A 157 -4.15 25.69 -1.53
C ASP A 157 -2.93 24.80 -1.74
N VAL A 158 -2.00 25.26 -2.61
CA VAL A 158 -0.76 24.54 -2.94
C VAL A 158 0.44 25.45 -2.73
N VAL A 159 1.43 24.99 -2.00
CA VAL A 159 2.75 25.64 -1.88
C VAL A 159 3.73 24.92 -2.79
N SER A 160 4.32 25.65 -3.74
CA SER A 160 5.23 25.11 -4.75
C SER A 160 6.52 25.92 -4.94
N ASP A 161 6.70 27.02 -4.20
CA ASP A 161 7.81 27.94 -4.40
C ASP A 161 9.12 27.40 -3.82
N GLY A 162 10.12 27.21 -4.68
CA GLY A 162 11.48 26.85 -4.26
C GLY A 162 12.21 25.94 -5.23
N LYS A 163 13.51 25.76 -4.99
CA LYS A 163 14.42 24.90 -5.78
C LYS A 163 15.05 23.80 -4.96
N ASP A 164 14.61 23.62 -3.73
CA ASP A 164 15.10 22.59 -2.80
C ASP A 164 13.90 21.99 -2.07
N ALA A 165 13.71 20.68 -2.22
CA ALA A 165 12.55 19.95 -1.68
C ALA A 165 12.40 20.12 -0.16
N VAL A 166 13.52 20.14 0.58
CA VAL A 166 13.53 20.33 2.04
C VAL A 166 13.03 21.74 2.41
N LYS A 167 13.48 22.75 1.64
CA LYS A 167 13.03 24.13 1.88
C LYS A 167 11.56 24.31 1.56
N VAL A 168 11.10 23.77 0.44
CA VAL A 168 9.67 23.79 0.04
C VAL A 168 8.81 23.12 1.10
N ALA A 169 9.18 21.93 1.57
CA ALA A 169 8.46 21.21 2.62
C ALA A 169 8.42 22.01 3.93
N ARG A 170 9.55 22.57 4.38
CA ARG A 170 9.59 23.44 5.60
C ARG A 170 8.73 24.69 5.46
N ASN A 171 8.77 25.34 4.31
CA ASN A 171 7.97 26.54 4.05
C ASN A 171 6.48 26.21 4.04
N GLY A 172 6.10 25.06 3.44
CA GLY A 172 4.72 24.59 3.46
C GLY A 172 4.20 24.35 4.88
N VAL A 173 4.99 23.68 5.74
CA VAL A 173 4.60 23.46 7.14
C VAL A 173 4.48 24.78 7.92
N LYS A 174 5.42 25.72 7.72
CA LYS A 174 5.35 27.04 8.34
C LYS A 174 4.15 27.85 7.84
N HIS A 175 3.89 27.80 6.55
CA HIS A 175 2.72 28.46 5.93
C HIS A 175 1.42 27.92 6.53
N ALA A 176 1.30 26.59 6.61
CA ALA A 176 0.12 25.95 7.19
C ALA A 176 -0.14 26.37 8.65
N ALA A 177 0.92 26.46 9.46
CA ALA A 177 0.81 26.89 10.84
C ALA A 177 0.35 28.35 10.95
N ARG A 178 0.87 29.22 10.07
CA ARG A 178 0.52 30.66 10.05
C ARG A 178 -0.91 30.91 9.60
N GLU A 179 -1.34 30.19 8.56
CA GLU A 179 -2.67 30.35 7.94
C GLU A 179 -3.74 29.42 8.57
N ALA A 180 -3.41 28.76 9.67
CA ALA A 180 -4.31 27.87 10.43
C ALA A 180 -4.91 26.71 9.58
N HIS A 181 -4.10 26.08 8.75
CA HIS A 181 -4.46 24.81 8.12
C HIS A 181 -4.44 23.67 9.14
N ASP A 182 -5.34 22.70 8.98
CA ASP A 182 -5.42 21.55 9.89
C ASP A 182 -4.38 20.46 9.54
N VAL A 183 -4.04 20.35 8.24
CA VAL A 183 -3.15 19.29 7.74
C VAL A 183 -2.33 19.77 6.55
N VAL A 184 -1.09 19.29 6.48
CA VAL A 184 -0.17 19.49 5.35
C VAL A 184 0.10 18.13 4.74
N ILE A 185 -0.06 18.03 3.43
CA ILE A 185 0.25 16.83 2.65
C ILE A 185 1.40 17.19 1.71
N VAL A 186 2.56 16.57 1.91
CA VAL A 186 3.78 16.83 1.14
C VAL A 186 3.93 15.75 0.08
N ASP A 187 3.82 16.15 -1.19
CA ASP A 187 4.12 15.29 -2.35
C ASP A 187 5.63 15.29 -2.59
N THR A 188 6.27 14.12 -2.46
CA THR A 188 7.71 13.99 -2.63
C THR A 188 8.09 13.38 -3.97
N ALA A 189 9.34 13.58 -4.39
CA ALA A 189 9.88 12.97 -5.57
C ALA A 189 9.76 11.44 -5.53
N GLY A 190 9.55 10.85 -6.71
CA GLY A 190 9.68 9.43 -6.94
C GLY A 190 10.59 9.20 -8.12
N ARG A 191 11.47 8.19 -8.04
CA ARG A 191 12.26 7.70 -9.16
C ARG A 191 11.72 6.37 -9.65
N LEU A 192 12.18 5.91 -10.82
CA LEU A 192 11.73 4.64 -11.42
C LEU A 192 12.01 3.44 -10.51
N HIS A 193 13.12 3.50 -9.77
CA HIS A 193 13.52 2.47 -8.80
C HIS A 193 13.86 3.13 -7.46
N VAL A 194 13.80 2.34 -6.39
CA VAL A 194 14.30 2.75 -5.08
C VAL A 194 15.81 2.80 -5.14
N ASP A 195 16.38 3.99 -5.17
CA ASP A 195 17.85 4.22 -5.15
C ASP A 195 18.25 5.01 -3.89
N GLU A 196 19.56 5.01 -3.60
CA GLU A 196 20.10 5.67 -2.40
C GLU A 196 19.87 7.18 -2.39
N ASP A 197 19.92 7.84 -3.54
CA ASP A 197 19.75 9.29 -3.64
C ASP A 197 18.30 9.69 -3.34
N MET A 198 17.33 8.93 -3.87
CA MET A 198 15.90 9.12 -3.58
C MET A 198 15.63 8.93 -2.09
N MET A 199 16.16 7.85 -1.50
CA MET A 199 15.97 7.56 -0.09
C MET A 199 16.66 8.60 0.80
N ARG A 200 17.81 9.12 0.38
CA ARG A 200 18.50 10.23 1.07
C ARG A 200 17.70 11.51 1.04
N GLU A 201 17.09 11.86 -0.10
CA GLU A 201 16.23 13.03 -0.23
C GLU A 201 14.97 12.89 0.64
N ALA A 202 14.29 11.73 0.55
CA ALA A 202 13.10 11.44 1.36
C ALA A 202 13.40 11.55 2.87
N ARG A 203 14.53 10.99 3.34
CA ARG A 203 15.00 11.14 4.74
C ARG A 203 15.24 12.60 5.10
N ARG A 204 15.95 13.36 4.24
CA ARG A 204 16.22 14.79 4.50
C ARG A 204 14.91 15.61 4.63
N VAL A 205 13.92 15.32 3.80
CA VAL A 205 12.60 15.95 3.90
C VAL A 205 11.92 15.54 5.20
N LYS A 206 11.86 14.24 5.51
CA LYS A 206 11.29 13.70 6.76
C LYS A 206 11.91 14.35 7.98
N ASP A 207 13.24 14.35 8.10
CA ASP A 207 13.97 14.91 9.24
C ASP A 207 13.71 16.43 9.41
N ALA A 208 13.50 17.09 8.29
CA ALA A 208 13.29 18.55 8.26
C ALA A 208 11.92 18.99 8.75
N ILE A 209 10.88 18.18 8.51
CA ILE A 209 9.49 18.53 8.83
C ILE A 209 8.87 17.63 9.89
N LYS A 210 9.55 16.56 10.31
CA LYS A 210 9.10 15.60 11.33
C LYS A 210 7.64 15.22 11.14
N PRO A 211 7.30 14.49 10.10
CA PRO A 211 5.92 14.16 9.77
C PRO A 211 5.28 13.32 10.87
N HIS A 212 3.98 13.44 11.03
CA HIS A 212 3.19 12.60 11.92
C HIS A 212 2.79 11.30 11.26
N LEU A 213 2.78 11.26 9.92
CA LEU A 213 2.39 10.09 9.15
C LEU A 213 3.18 10.06 7.84
N VAL A 214 3.72 8.90 7.51
CA VAL A 214 4.28 8.59 6.21
C VAL A 214 3.30 7.65 5.49
N VAL A 215 2.83 8.06 4.31
CA VAL A 215 1.91 7.26 3.49
C VAL A 215 2.63 6.83 2.23
N MET A 216 2.77 5.54 2.05
CA MET A 216 3.36 4.97 0.85
C MET A 216 2.28 4.71 -0.20
N ALA A 217 2.45 5.30 -1.38
CA ALA A 217 1.66 4.96 -2.56
C ALA A 217 2.35 3.82 -3.33
N CYS A 218 1.66 2.70 -3.47
CA CYS A 218 2.08 1.57 -4.29
C CYS A 218 1.07 1.35 -5.41
N ASP A 219 1.56 1.04 -6.61
CA ASP A 219 0.71 0.56 -7.69
C ASP A 219 0.36 -0.92 -7.44
N ALA A 220 -0.92 -1.23 -7.42
CA ALA A 220 -1.42 -2.60 -7.21
C ALA A 220 -0.98 -3.59 -8.31
N MET A 221 -0.48 -3.08 -9.45
CA MET A 221 0.05 -3.90 -10.54
C MET A 221 1.55 -4.21 -10.39
N THR A 222 2.22 -3.71 -9.36
CA THR A 222 3.69 -3.85 -9.20
C THR A 222 4.11 -5.26 -8.75
N GLY A 223 3.19 -6.09 -8.25
CA GLY A 223 3.50 -7.45 -7.83
C GLY A 223 4.55 -7.52 -6.72
N GLN A 224 5.54 -8.41 -6.87
CA GLN A 224 6.58 -8.65 -5.86
C GLN A 224 7.47 -7.42 -5.57
N ASP A 225 7.65 -6.52 -6.53
CA ASP A 225 8.44 -5.31 -6.33
C ASP A 225 7.82 -4.37 -5.28
N ALA A 226 6.50 -4.42 -5.05
CA ALA A 226 5.83 -3.65 -4.02
C ALA A 226 6.38 -3.95 -2.62
N ILE A 227 6.73 -5.21 -2.33
CA ILE A 227 7.31 -5.63 -1.05
C ILE A 227 8.73 -5.07 -0.88
N ILE A 228 9.54 -5.15 -1.94
CA ILE A 228 10.90 -4.60 -1.94
C ILE A 228 10.87 -3.10 -1.66
N GLN A 229 9.98 -2.38 -2.35
CA GLN A 229 9.76 -0.96 -2.15
C GLN A 229 9.29 -0.65 -0.72
N ALA A 230 8.27 -1.36 -0.22
CA ALA A 230 7.74 -1.14 1.12
C ALA A 230 8.82 -1.35 2.19
N ARG A 231 9.61 -2.41 2.11
CA ARG A 231 10.73 -2.67 3.04
C ARG A 231 11.79 -1.57 3.02
N ALA A 232 12.14 -1.07 1.83
CA ALA A 232 13.10 0.01 1.70
C ALA A 232 12.58 1.31 2.35
N PHE A 233 11.32 1.68 2.10
CA PHE A 233 10.71 2.85 2.71
C PHE A 233 10.55 2.71 4.22
N MET A 234 10.11 1.54 4.72
CA MET A 234 10.03 1.28 6.16
C MET A 234 11.38 1.42 6.85
N ARG A 235 12.46 0.92 6.24
CA ARG A 235 13.81 1.05 6.83
C ARG A 235 14.30 2.49 6.90
N ASP A 236 13.99 3.29 5.89
CA ASP A 236 14.67 4.57 5.65
C ASP A 236 13.78 5.79 5.94
N VAL A 237 12.47 5.66 5.90
CA VAL A 237 11.54 6.80 5.99
C VAL A 237 10.44 6.61 7.05
N ASP A 238 10.31 5.42 7.65
CA ASP A 238 9.35 5.20 8.74
C ASP A 238 9.82 5.74 10.10
#